data_05ab49db01c68877faabba8138e150fb
#
_entry.id   05ab49db01c68877faabba8138e150fb
#
_cell.length_a   1.000
_cell.length_b   1.000
_cell.length_c   1.000
_cell.angle_alpha   90.00
_cell.angle_beta   90.00
_cell.angle_gamma   90.00
#
_symmetry.space_group_name_H-M   'P 1'
#
loop_
_entity.id
_entity.type
_entity.pdbx_description
1 polymer ?
#
loop_
_entity_poly.entity_id
_entity_poly.type
_entity_poly.pdbx_seq_one_letter_code
_entity_poly.pdbx_strand_id
1 'polypeptide(L)'
;ILTAVHEFNINQMLNLCERLNKPCYCNRSTWLFCDNKLAFKSLCEDSGIPVAKKYDISISDEETLSKLIYPLIVKPVDGSGSRGFSICYNVKELVVGYNKALGFSGTQTVVVEDFIPYDAVIIHYTMNKGFCYYSGMSDKFSARFKSTGASVMGLQTFPSKGESIYLETLND
;
A
#
# COMPACT_ATOMS: atom_id res chain seq x y z
N ILE A 1 -23.52 16.32 6.71
CA ILE A 1 -22.76 15.20 6.11
C ILE A 1 -21.31 15.36 6.59
N LEU A 2 -20.75 14.29 7.17
CA LEU A 2 -19.34 14.21 7.53
C LEU A 2 -18.64 13.32 6.52
N THR A 3 -17.56 13.79 5.93
CA THR A 3 -16.76 13.03 4.95
C THR A 3 -15.29 13.42 5.03
N ALA A 4 -14.42 12.48 4.74
CA ALA A 4 -13.00 12.70 4.57
C ALA A 4 -12.50 11.84 3.40
N VAL A 5 -11.61 12.39 2.59
CA VAL A 5 -11.03 11.70 1.42
C VAL A 5 -9.52 11.51 1.54
N HIS A 6 -8.92 12.09 2.56
CA HIS A 6 -7.48 11.99 2.81
C HIS A 6 -7.22 11.05 3.98
N GLU A 7 -6.31 10.10 3.84
CA GLU A 7 -5.99 9.05 4.82
C GLU A 7 -5.83 9.56 6.25
N PHE A 8 -5.10 10.68 6.45
CA PHE A 8 -4.92 11.29 7.78
C PHE A 8 -6.22 11.73 8.45
N ASN A 9 -7.24 12.07 7.67
CA ASN A 9 -8.49 12.61 8.19
C ASN A 9 -9.53 11.52 8.43
N ILE A 10 -9.34 10.31 7.89
CA ILE A 10 -10.35 9.24 8.00
C ILE A 10 -10.48 8.77 9.44
N ASN A 11 -9.40 8.58 10.17
CA ASN A 11 -9.45 8.22 11.59
C ASN A 11 -10.17 9.28 12.43
N GLN A 12 -9.93 10.58 12.14
CA GLN A 12 -10.63 11.68 12.82
C GLN A 12 -12.12 11.70 12.48
N MET A 13 -12.46 11.46 11.22
CA MET A 13 -13.85 11.36 10.78
C MET A 13 -14.55 10.18 11.45
N LEU A 14 -13.93 9.00 11.53
CA LEU A 14 -14.47 7.84 12.23
C LEU A 14 -14.75 8.16 13.70
N ASN A 15 -13.77 8.75 14.41
CA ASN A 15 -13.96 9.20 15.80
C ASN A 15 -15.17 10.14 15.95
N LEU A 16 -15.30 11.10 15.02
CA LEU A 16 -16.38 12.09 15.09
C LEU A 16 -17.74 11.47 14.77
N CYS A 17 -17.81 10.60 13.76
CA CYS A 17 -19.03 9.87 13.42
C CYS A 17 -19.53 8.99 14.57
N GLU A 18 -18.62 8.26 15.22
CA GLU A 18 -18.96 7.44 16.41
C GLU A 18 -19.48 8.30 17.57
N ARG A 19 -18.77 9.39 17.92
CA ARG A 19 -19.17 10.28 19.01
C ARG A 19 -20.52 10.98 18.77
N LEU A 20 -20.81 11.29 17.52
CA LEU A 20 -22.06 11.97 17.13
C LEU A 20 -23.17 11.01 16.70
N ASN A 21 -22.93 9.69 16.78
CA ASN A 21 -23.83 8.66 16.27
C ASN A 21 -24.31 8.96 14.83
N LYS A 22 -23.35 9.26 13.95
CA LYS A 22 -23.60 9.55 12.53
C LYS A 22 -23.08 8.44 11.64
N PRO A 23 -23.79 8.15 10.53
CA PRO A 23 -23.32 7.16 9.58
C PRO A 23 -21.99 7.58 8.96
N CYS A 24 -21.12 6.59 8.71
CA CYS A 24 -19.84 6.73 8.02
C CYS A 24 -19.80 5.73 6.85
N TYR A 25 -19.09 6.06 5.78
CA TYR A 25 -18.94 5.17 4.62
C TYR A 25 -18.00 3.98 4.88
N CYS A 26 -17.24 4.00 5.95
CA CYS A 26 -16.41 2.87 6.41
C CYS A 26 -16.51 2.74 7.94
N ASN A 27 -16.11 1.61 8.47
CA ASN A 27 -15.93 1.37 9.90
C ASN A 27 -14.45 1.09 10.21
N ARG A 28 -14.09 0.96 11.49
CA ARG A 28 -12.70 0.77 11.90
C ARG A 28 -12.08 -0.53 11.41
N SER A 29 -12.87 -1.61 11.39
CA SER A 29 -12.36 -2.91 10.92
C SER A 29 -12.05 -2.87 9.42
N THR A 30 -12.90 -2.25 8.63
CA THR A 30 -12.65 -2.04 7.20
C THR A 30 -11.46 -1.10 6.97
N TRP A 31 -11.40 0.00 7.75
CA TRP A 31 -10.32 0.96 7.62
C TRP A 31 -8.94 0.36 7.98
N LEU A 32 -8.88 -0.58 8.92
CA LEU A 32 -7.65 -1.28 9.26
C LEU A 32 -6.98 -1.91 8.03
N PHE A 33 -7.75 -2.56 7.17
CA PHE A 33 -7.21 -3.17 5.95
C PHE A 33 -6.74 -2.14 4.92
N CYS A 34 -7.28 -0.93 4.96
CA CYS A 34 -6.82 0.16 4.08
C CYS A 34 -5.57 0.87 4.60
N ASP A 35 -5.42 0.98 5.92
CA ASP A 35 -4.35 1.76 6.58
C ASP A 35 -3.12 0.91 6.93
N ASN A 36 -3.30 -0.38 7.21
CA ASN A 36 -2.23 -1.29 7.63
C ASN A 36 -1.88 -2.31 6.55
N LYS A 37 -0.67 -2.21 6.01
CA LYS A 37 -0.20 -3.06 4.90
C LYS A 37 -0.07 -4.55 5.26
N LEU A 38 0.22 -4.88 6.53
CA LEU A 38 0.27 -6.27 6.97
C LEU A 38 -1.13 -6.86 7.12
N ALA A 39 -2.07 -6.09 7.67
CA ALA A 39 -3.47 -6.51 7.76
C ALA A 39 -4.08 -6.74 6.37
N PHE A 40 -3.82 -5.83 5.42
CA PHE A 40 -4.26 -6.00 4.03
C PHE A 40 -3.64 -7.24 3.38
N LYS A 41 -2.34 -7.46 3.60
CA LYS A 41 -1.64 -8.61 3.06
C LYS A 41 -2.20 -9.94 3.60
N SER A 42 -2.45 -10.02 4.92
CA SER A 42 -3.09 -11.18 5.52
C SER A 42 -4.48 -11.43 4.94
N LEU A 43 -5.28 -10.39 4.75
CA LEU A 43 -6.60 -10.51 4.10
C LEU A 43 -6.48 -11.09 2.68
N CYS A 44 -5.50 -10.64 1.90
CA CYS A 44 -5.25 -11.19 0.57
C CYS A 44 -4.86 -12.67 0.62
N GLU A 45 -3.93 -13.04 1.51
CA GLU A 45 -3.48 -14.42 1.70
C GLU A 45 -4.64 -15.34 2.12
N ASP A 46 -5.46 -14.90 3.09
CA ASP A 46 -6.66 -15.63 3.56
C ASP A 46 -7.71 -15.79 2.45
N SER A 47 -7.71 -14.87 1.48
CA SER A 47 -8.60 -14.90 0.32
C SER A 47 -8.00 -15.62 -0.89
N GLY A 48 -6.81 -16.22 -0.77
CA GLY A 48 -6.11 -16.89 -1.87
C GLY A 48 -5.54 -15.95 -2.94
N ILE A 49 -5.45 -14.64 -2.65
CA ILE A 49 -4.90 -13.64 -3.56
C ILE A 49 -3.36 -13.62 -3.40
N PRO A 50 -2.60 -13.78 -4.49
CA PRO A 50 -1.15 -13.75 -4.44
C PRO A 50 -0.62 -12.41 -3.95
N VAL A 51 0.36 -12.43 -3.04
CA VAL A 51 1.06 -11.26 -2.53
C VAL A 51 2.57 -11.41 -2.68
N ALA A 52 3.29 -10.30 -2.72
CA ALA A 52 4.76 -10.32 -2.70
C ALA A 52 5.27 -11.00 -1.42
N LYS A 53 6.27 -11.86 -1.53
CA LYS A 53 6.86 -12.55 -0.37
C LYS A 53 7.40 -11.55 0.65
N LYS A 54 6.99 -11.72 1.90
CA LYS A 54 7.45 -10.93 3.04
C LYS A 54 8.63 -11.62 3.72
N TYR A 55 9.53 -10.81 4.26
CA TYR A 55 10.67 -11.28 5.05
C TYR A 55 10.60 -10.73 6.48
N ASP A 56 10.60 -11.63 7.45
CA ASP A 56 10.74 -11.30 8.85
C ASP A 56 12.23 -11.34 9.18
N ILE A 57 12.86 -10.17 9.26
CA ILE A 57 14.31 -10.02 9.42
C ILE A 57 14.67 -9.17 10.63
N SER A 58 15.84 -9.45 11.18
CA SER A 58 16.56 -8.53 12.08
C SER A 58 17.68 -7.84 11.29
N ILE A 59 17.70 -6.50 11.33
CA ILE A 59 18.76 -5.73 10.64
C ILE A 59 20.15 -5.89 11.26
N SER A 60 20.26 -6.51 12.44
CA SER A 60 21.53 -6.86 13.08
C SER A 60 22.06 -8.24 12.69
N ASP A 61 21.27 -9.04 11.97
CA ASP A 61 21.68 -10.37 11.51
C ASP A 61 22.24 -10.28 10.08
N GLU A 62 23.50 -9.88 9.97
CA GLU A 62 24.17 -9.71 8.67
C GLU A 62 24.22 -11.02 7.86
N GLU A 63 24.32 -12.17 8.53
CA GLU A 63 24.34 -13.47 7.85
C GLU A 63 23.03 -13.73 7.12
N THR A 64 21.91 -13.53 7.80
CA THR A 64 20.57 -13.65 7.18
C THR A 64 20.38 -12.64 6.07
N LEU A 65 20.76 -11.37 6.29
CA LEU A 65 20.62 -10.31 5.28
C LEU A 65 21.42 -10.59 4.02
N SER A 66 22.61 -11.21 4.15
CA SER A 66 23.46 -11.54 3.00
C SER A 66 22.90 -12.64 2.11
N LYS A 67 22.00 -13.47 2.63
CA LYS A 67 21.34 -14.59 1.92
C LYS A 67 20.06 -14.18 1.19
N LEU A 68 19.58 -12.96 1.42
CA LEU A 68 18.38 -12.46 0.76
C LEU A 68 18.60 -12.21 -0.73
N ILE A 69 17.57 -12.41 -1.52
CA ILE A 69 17.58 -12.13 -2.95
C ILE A 69 17.14 -10.67 -3.17
N TYR A 70 17.99 -9.88 -3.77
CA TYR A 70 17.72 -8.47 -4.07
C TYR A 70 17.29 -8.28 -5.52
N PRO A 71 16.52 -7.21 -5.86
CA PRO A 71 16.14 -6.08 -4.99
C PRO A 71 14.94 -6.38 -4.08
N LEU A 72 14.92 -5.68 -2.93
CA LEU A 72 13.83 -5.72 -1.96
C LEU A 72 13.16 -4.36 -1.80
N ILE A 73 11.90 -4.35 -1.41
CA ILE A 73 11.16 -3.16 -0.98
C ILE A 73 11.15 -3.09 0.56
N VAL A 74 11.39 -1.88 1.06
CA VAL A 74 11.26 -1.54 2.48
C VAL A 74 10.30 -0.37 2.61
N LYS A 75 9.31 -0.51 3.51
CA LYS A 75 8.28 0.52 3.71
C LYS A 75 7.70 0.45 5.12
N PRO A 76 7.25 1.60 5.70
CA PRO A 76 6.51 1.56 6.97
C PRO A 76 5.17 0.84 6.79
N VAL A 77 4.72 0.12 7.83
CA VAL A 77 3.45 -0.64 7.81
C VAL A 77 2.24 0.29 7.65
N ASP A 78 2.30 1.46 8.30
CA ASP A 78 1.22 2.44 8.47
C ASP A 78 1.50 3.78 7.76
N GLY A 79 2.49 3.81 6.88
CA GLY A 79 2.85 5.02 6.13
C GLY A 79 2.05 5.19 4.84
N SER A 80 1.81 6.43 4.45
CA SER A 80 1.14 6.84 3.21
C SER A 80 2.00 7.75 2.35
N GLY A 81 1.59 7.96 1.08
CA GLY A 81 2.27 8.89 0.16
C GLY A 81 3.71 8.50 -0.18
N SER A 82 4.03 7.22 -0.17
CA SER A 82 5.39 6.67 -0.44
C SER A 82 6.48 7.24 0.49
N ARG A 83 6.11 7.81 1.64
CA ARG A 83 7.07 8.27 2.64
C ARG A 83 7.71 7.07 3.34
N GLY A 84 9.04 7.15 3.55
CA GLY A 84 9.78 6.05 4.15
C GLY A 84 10.01 4.83 3.25
N PHE A 85 9.49 4.84 2.02
CA PHE A 85 9.69 3.78 1.04
C PHE A 85 11.12 3.78 0.47
N SER A 86 11.67 2.58 0.27
CA SER A 86 12.98 2.38 -0.39
C SER A 86 12.99 1.09 -1.20
N ILE A 87 13.64 1.10 -2.37
CA ILE A 87 14.05 -0.10 -3.10
C ILE A 87 15.52 -0.32 -2.77
N CYS A 88 15.87 -1.50 -2.29
CA CYS A 88 17.20 -1.83 -1.78
C CYS A 88 17.81 -2.93 -2.65
N TYR A 89 19.00 -2.69 -3.19
CA TYR A 89 19.69 -3.61 -4.09
C TYR A 89 20.80 -4.41 -3.40
N ASN A 90 21.04 -4.14 -2.12
CA ASN A 90 22.07 -4.81 -1.30
C ASN A 90 21.79 -4.61 0.21
N VAL A 91 22.55 -5.29 1.05
CA VAL A 91 22.43 -5.24 2.51
C VAL A 91 22.58 -3.80 3.06
N LYS A 92 23.54 -3.02 2.55
CA LYS A 92 23.78 -1.65 3.04
C LYS A 92 22.56 -0.75 2.79
N GLU A 93 22.00 -0.85 1.60
CA GLU A 93 20.79 -0.10 1.25
C GLU A 93 19.57 -0.58 2.05
N LEU A 94 19.49 -1.89 2.33
CA LEU A 94 18.43 -2.46 3.15
C LEU A 94 18.44 -1.89 4.57
N VAL A 95 19.61 -1.85 5.22
CA VAL A 95 19.76 -1.29 6.57
C VAL A 95 19.39 0.20 6.60
N VAL A 96 19.87 0.97 5.63
CA VAL A 96 19.53 2.41 5.50
C VAL A 96 18.03 2.60 5.27
N GLY A 97 17.45 1.83 4.34
CA GLY A 97 16.02 1.87 4.01
C GLY A 97 15.14 1.47 5.19
N TYR A 98 15.55 0.47 5.95
CA TYR A 98 14.83 -0.01 7.14
C TYR A 98 14.77 1.08 8.23
N ASN A 99 15.91 1.68 8.59
CA ASN A 99 15.96 2.77 9.56
C ASN A 99 15.15 3.99 9.09
N LYS A 100 15.21 4.32 7.80
CA LYS A 100 14.36 5.36 7.21
C LYS A 100 12.88 5.02 7.39
N ALA A 101 12.46 3.79 7.07
CA ALA A 101 11.07 3.36 7.19
C ALA A 101 10.57 3.40 8.65
N LEU A 102 11.40 3.00 9.62
CA LEU A 102 11.10 3.14 11.05
C LEU A 102 10.80 4.57 11.45
N GLY A 103 11.56 5.54 10.95
CA GLY A 103 11.35 6.96 11.23
C GLY A 103 10.03 7.53 10.69
N PHE A 104 9.38 6.82 9.74
CA PHE A 104 8.09 7.19 9.18
C PHE A 104 6.92 6.32 9.68
N SER A 105 7.19 5.27 10.47
CA SER A 105 6.16 4.41 11.05
C SER A 105 5.76 4.91 12.43
N GLY A 106 4.48 5.18 12.62
CA GLY A 106 3.90 5.52 13.92
C GLY A 106 3.88 4.31 14.87
N THR A 107 3.80 3.09 14.34
CA THR A 107 3.81 1.84 15.10
C THR A 107 5.20 1.21 15.24
N GLN A 108 6.26 1.87 14.73
CA GLN A 108 7.62 1.36 14.71
C GLN A 108 7.73 -0.02 14.02
N THR A 109 6.90 -0.24 13.00
CA THR A 109 6.85 -1.50 12.26
C THR A 109 7.17 -1.28 10.79
N VAL A 110 8.05 -2.13 10.25
CA VAL A 110 8.54 -2.06 8.87
C VAL A 110 8.18 -3.33 8.13
N VAL A 111 7.78 -3.18 6.88
CA VAL A 111 7.55 -4.28 5.94
C VAL A 111 8.75 -4.37 5.01
N VAL A 112 9.33 -5.57 4.90
CA VAL A 112 10.35 -5.93 3.91
C VAL A 112 9.79 -7.02 3.03
N GLU A 113 9.80 -6.81 1.71
CA GLU A 113 9.22 -7.75 0.75
C GLU A 113 9.97 -7.73 -0.59
N ASP A 114 9.72 -8.74 -1.42
CA ASP A 114 10.25 -8.78 -2.77
C ASP A 114 9.87 -7.52 -3.55
N PHE A 115 10.82 -6.97 -4.30
CA PHE A 115 10.52 -5.98 -5.32
C PHE A 115 10.08 -6.70 -6.61
N ILE A 116 8.82 -6.52 -6.95
CA ILE A 116 8.26 -7.01 -8.21
C ILE A 116 8.29 -5.84 -9.21
N PRO A 117 9.09 -5.92 -10.30
CA PRO A 117 9.02 -4.92 -11.36
C PRO A 117 7.64 -4.98 -12.02
N TYR A 118 6.97 -3.85 -12.14
CA TYR A 118 5.60 -3.78 -12.63
C TYR A 118 5.27 -2.48 -13.33
N ASP A 119 4.30 -2.53 -14.23
CA ASP A 119 3.56 -1.38 -14.69
C ASP A 119 2.36 -1.18 -13.77
N ALA A 120 2.30 -0.02 -13.11
CA ALA A 120 1.27 0.22 -12.10
C ALA A 120 -0.06 0.55 -12.75
N VAL A 121 -1.11 -0.06 -12.26
CA VAL A 121 -2.49 0.23 -12.64
C VAL A 121 -3.31 0.70 -11.44
N ILE A 122 -4.39 1.41 -11.70
CA ILE A 122 -5.39 1.77 -10.70
C ILE A 122 -6.73 1.24 -11.19
N ILE A 123 -7.36 0.44 -10.34
CA ILE A 123 -8.70 -0.09 -10.61
C ILE A 123 -9.68 0.70 -9.75
N HIS A 124 -10.76 1.16 -10.37
CA HIS A 124 -11.79 1.96 -9.73
C HIS A 124 -13.06 1.15 -9.56
N TYR A 125 -13.60 1.19 -8.36
CA TYR A 125 -14.88 0.60 -8.03
C TYR A 125 -15.79 1.63 -7.39
N THR A 126 -17.08 1.56 -7.71
CA THR A 126 -18.13 2.31 -7.02
C THR A 126 -18.92 1.38 -6.13
N MET A 127 -19.02 1.72 -4.85
CA MET A 127 -19.83 0.95 -3.89
C MET A 127 -21.17 1.62 -3.66
N ASN A 128 -22.25 0.85 -3.80
CA ASN A 128 -23.60 1.33 -3.52
C ASN A 128 -24.42 0.23 -2.85
N LYS A 129 -24.96 0.51 -1.66
CA LYS A 129 -25.84 -0.39 -0.89
C LYS A 129 -25.26 -1.80 -0.70
N GLY A 130 -23.96 -1.92 -0.46
CA GLY A 130 -23.27 -3.19 -0.25
C GLY A 130 -22.83 -3.91 -1.53
N PHE A 131 -23.14 -3.38 -2.70
CA PHE A 131 -22.67 -3.89 -3.98
C PHE A 131 -21.45 -3.11 -4.46
N CYS A 132 -20.52 -3.83 -5.08
CA CYS A 132 -19.29 -3.28 -5.67
C CYS A 132 -19.41 -3.33 -7.19
N TYR A 133 -19.26 -2.19 -7.85
CA TYR A 133 -19.38 -2.06 -9.29
C TYR A 133 -18.06 -1.60 -9.86
N TYR A 134 -17.55 -2.31 -10.85
CA TYR A 134 -16.39 -1.88 -11.62
C TYR A 134 -16.68 -0.54 -12.32
N SER A 135 -15.77 0.41 -12.19
CA SER A 135 -15.95 1.77 -12.73
C SER A 135 -14.86 2.18 -13.71
N GLY A 136 -13.86 1.34 -13.92
CA GLY A 136 -12.80 1.55 -14.89
C GLY A 136 -11.41 1.23 -14.34
N MET A 137 -10.46 1.08 -15.26
CA MET A 137 -9.05 0.83 -14.97
C MET A 137 -8.17 1.81 -15.73
N SER A 138 -7.08 2.24 -15.11
CA SER A 138 -6.13 3.18 -15.69
C SER A 138 -4.70 2.74 -15.50
N ASP A 139 -3.82 3.12 -16.42
CA ASP A 139 -2.38 3.00 -16.25
C ASP A 139 -1.87 4.17 -15.42
N LYS A 140 -0.99 3.87 -14.47
CA LYS A 140 -0.37 4.86 -13.58
C LYS A 140 1.10 5.05 -13.92
N PHE A 141 1.49 6.27 -14.23
CA PHE A 141 2.87 6.67 -14.43
C PHE A 141 3.35 7.51 -13.26
N SER A 142 4.35 6.99 -12.54
CA SER A 142 4.88 7.68 -11.35
C SER A 142 6.00 8.63 -11.72
N ALA A 143 5.96 9.83 -11.15
CA ALA A 143 7.08 10.76 -11.15
C ALA A 143 7.80 10.71 -9.79
N ARG A 144 9.13 10.75 -9.82
CA ARG A 144 9.96 10.83 -8.61
C ARG A 144 10.49 12.23 -8.41
N PHE A 145 10.29 12.79 -7.24
CA PHE A 145 10.98 14.02 -6.85
C PHE A 145 12.40 13.70 -6.40
N LYS A 146 13.41 14.26 -7.10
CA LYS A 146 14.83 14.05 -6.77
C LYS A 146 15.18 14.49 -5.34
N SER A 147 14.53 15.54 -4.84
CA SER A 147 14.81 16.13 -3.53
C SER A 147 14.35 15.28 -2.34
N THR A 148 13.27 14.52 -2.50
CA THR A 148 12.66 13.76 -1.38
C THR A 148 12.65 12.26 -1.63
N GLY A 149 12.91 11.81 -2.87
CA GLY A 149 12.74 10.42 -3.29
C GLY A 149 11.29 9.95 -3.30
N ALA A 150 10.34 10.83 -2.99
CA ALA A 150 8.92 10.51 -2.99
C ALA A 150 8.44 10.20 -4.41
N SER A 151 7.66 9.15 -4.55
CA SER A 151 6.99 8.80 -5.80
C SER A 151 5.55 9.27 -5.72
N VAL A 152 5.15 10.08 -6.69
CA VAL A 152 3.76 10.55 -6.83
C VAL A 152 3.20 10.12 -8.17
N MET A 153 1.90 10.11 -8.29
CA MET A 153 1.26 9.94 -9.58
C MET A 153 1.54 11.18 -10.43
N GLY A 154 2.28 11.00 -11.52
CA GLY A 154 2.60 12.06 -12.45
C GLY A 154 1.61 12.14 -13.62
N LEU A 155 1.17 10.98 -14.11
CA LEU A 155 0.22 10.84 -15.21
C LEU A 155 -0.65 9.61 -14.98
N GLN A 156 -1.90 9.69 -15.40
CA GLN A 156 -2.84 8.58 -15.44
C GLN A 156 -3.54 8.59 -16.80
N THR A 157 -3.61 7.43 -17.45
CA THR A 157 -4.27 7.27 -18.75
C THR A 157 -5.42 6.31 -18.64
N PHE A 158 -6.55 6.64 -19.27
CA PHE A 158 -7.75 5.82 -19.37
C PHE A 158 -8.10 5.54 -20.84
N PRO A 159 -8.65 4.35 -21.16
CA PRO A 159 -8.64 3.15 -20.33
C PRO A 159 -7.21 2.58 -20.17
N SER A 160 -7.02 1.66 -19.22
CA SER A 160 -5.76 0.91 -19.10
C SER A 160 -5.57 -0.01 -20.29
N LYS A 161 -4.31 -0.22 -20.68
CA LYS A 161 -3.95 -1.23 -21.69
C LYS A 161 -4.28 -2.66 -21.25
N GLY A 162 -4.31 -2.90 -19.93
CA GLY A 162 -4.61 -4.19 -19.32
C GLY A 162 -6.09 -4.39 -18.97
N GLU A 163 -6.98 -3.44 -19.27
CA GLU A 163 -8.38 -3.49 -18.81
C GLU A 163 -9.14 -4.71 -19.32
N SER A 164 -9.00 -5.07 -20.60
CA SER A 164 -9.67 -6.26 -21.17
C SER A 164 -9.21 -7.53 -20.47
N ILE A 165 -7.90 -7.69 -20.26
CA ILE A 165 -7.33 -8.85 -19.57
C ILE A 165 -7.88 -8.92 -18.14
N TYR A 166 -7.93 -7.78 -17.44
CA TYR A 166 -8.46 -7.71 -16.08
C TYR A 166 -9.93 -8.15 -16.03
N LEU A 167 -10.77 -7.63 -16.92
CA LEU A 167 -12.19 -7.96 -16.97
C LEU A 167 -12.47 -9.44 -17.31
N GLU A 168 -11.61 -10.06 -18.13
CA GLU A 168 -11.74 -11.45 -18.52
C GLU A 168 -11.21 -12.44 -17.47
N THR A 169 -10.27 -12.03 -16.62
CA THR A 169 -9.52 -12.96 -15.78
C THR A 169 -9.63 -12.72 -14.28
N LEU A 170 -9.91 -11.51 -13.83
CA LEU A 170 -9.78 -11.11 -12.43
C LEU A 170 -11.00 -10.38 -11.86
N ASN A 171 -12.02 -10.09 -12.68
CA ASN A 171 -13.18 -9.31 -12.24
C ASN A 171 -14.41 -10.19 -11.92
N ASP A 172 -14.24 -11.46 -11.62
CA ASP A 172 -15.32 -12.38 -11.22
C ASP A 172 -15.65 -12.27 -9.72
#